data_adb50a3594208e55cb209d4650af9207
#
_entry.id   adb50a3594208e55cb209d4650af9207
#
_cell.length_a   1.000
_cell.length_b   1.000
_cell.length_c   1.000
_cell.angle_alpha   90.00
_cell.angle_beta   90.00
_cell.angle_gamma   90.00
#
_symmetry.space_group_name_H-M   'P 1'
#
loop_
_entity.id
_entity.type
_entity.pdbx_description
1 polymer ?
#
loop_
_entity_poly.entity_id
_entity_poly.type
_entity_poly.pdbx_seq_one_letter_code
_entity_poly.pdbx_strand_id
1 'polypeptide(L)'
;MSGWDDLTKALGGSKDKLTKLLQSDAQLKAFTASDVIDESATFGIKSSGSDSTLLIEVTNGSAKASTGTPKDALFTLSALPEQWEQHFKETPAMPYQSYWGMFGMNIKQKGIEVLGDQSAFAHWTHVWRRVLELAHEAHCGPLKEEEQLEQERDYLTGRYVFLDAPVWGRSKVFYETSGDGKQQIVFLHTAGSDSRQYHGVMNDPQMRKKCTMYAFDLPGHGRSFPSKNLPPGAHTNTEDSYVGIIRVFVKELGLRRPIICGAGMAGQVCLAVAIRHKEIGAGGTIPLQG
;
A
#
# COMPACT_ATOMS: atom_id res chain seq x y z
N MET A 1 -4.55 16.06 -30.78
CA MET A 1 -5.06 16.41 -29.45
C MET A 1 -5.64 15.14 -28.87
N SER A 2 -5.21 14.76 -27.68
CA SER A 2 -5.74 13.57 -26.99
C SER A 2 -7.17 13.87 -26.54
N GLY A 3 -8.06 12.90 -26.55
CA GLY A 3 -9.41 13.10 -26.04
C GLY A 3 -9.48 13.52 -24.56
N TRP A 4 -8.33 13.48 -23.87
CA TRP A 4 -8.12 13.82 -22.47
C TRP A 4 -7.61 15.25 -22.22
N ASP A 5 -7.45 16.07 -23.26
CA ASP A 5 -7.06 17.49 -23.11
C ASP A 5 -8.08 18.26 -22.24
N ASP A 6 -9.33 17.78 -22.20
CA ASP A 6 -10.38 18.23 -21.30
C ASP A 6 -10.99 17.03 -20.56
N LEU A 7 -10.57 16.82 -19.32
CA LEU A 7 -11.03 15.73 -18.48
C LEU A 7 -12.56 15.71 -18.33
N THR A 8 -13.19 16.86 -18.25
CA THR A 8 -14.64 16.94 -18.09
C THR A 8 -15.40 16.45 -19.31
N LYS A 9 -14.83 16.62 -20.51
CA LYS A 9 -15.36 16.06 -21.75
C LYS A 9 -15.09 14.56 -21.84
N ALA A 10 -13.86 14.12 -21.50
CA ALA A 10 -13.49 12.71 -21.51
C ALA A 10 -14.39 11.89 -20.57
N LEU A 11 -14.74 12.43 -19.41
CA LEU A 11 -15.64 11.81 -18.44
C LEU A 11 -17.12 12.17 -18.64
N GLY A 12 -17.46 13.01 -19.64
CA GLY A 12 -18.80 13.55 -19.81
C GLY A 12 -19.91 12.50 -19.89
N GLY A 13 -19.67 11.38 -20.57
CA GLY A 13 -20.61 10.24 -20.62
C GLY A 13 -20.78 9.49 -19.29
N SER A 14 -19.88 9.70 -18.34
CA SER A 14 -19.87 9.02 -17.04
C SER A 14 -20.31 9.91 -15.87
N LYS A 15 -20.55 11.19 -16.13
CA LYS A 15 -20.84 12.19 -15.07
C LYS A 15 -22.09 11.87 -14.27
N ASP A 16 -23.18 11.47 -14.92
CA ASP A 16 -24.43 11.11 -14.22
C ASP A 16 -24.24 9.83 -13.41
N LYS A 17 -23.48 8.88 -13.93
CA LYS A 17 -23.12 7.66 -13.20
C LYS A 17 -22.23 7.98 -12.00
N LEU A 18 -21.24 8.85 -12.17
CA LEU A 18 -20.40 9.33 -11.07
C LEU A 18 -21.24 9.97 -9.98
N THR A 19 -22.15 10.89 -10.33
CA THR A 19 -23.02 11.54 -9.36
C THR A 19 -23.85 10.54 -8.55
N LYS A 20 -24.40 9.51 -9.21
CA LYS A 20 -25.13 8.43 -8.52
C LYS A 20 -24.22 7.64 -7.57
N LEU A 21 -23.01 7.30 -7.99
CA LEU A 21 -22.04 6.59 -7.16
C LEU A 21 -21.64 7.44 -5.94
N LEU A 22 -21.34 8.73 -6.14
CA LEU A 22 -20.99 9.65 -5.05
C LEU A 22 -22.11 9.75 -3.99
N GLN A 23 -23.36 9.69 -4.41
CA GLN A 23 -24.53 9.77 -3.51
C GLN A 23 -24.85 8.44 -2.80
N SER A 24 -24.51 7.31 -3.41
CA SER A 24 -24.86 5.98 -2.88
C SER A 24 -23.73 5.31 -2.10
N ASP A 25 -22.46 5.72 -2.32
CA ASP A 25 -21.31 5.06 -1.75
C ASP A 25 -21.27 5.17 -0.22
N ALA A 26 -21.30 4.02 0.45
CA ALA A 26 -21.34 3.94 1.91
C ALA A 26 -20.04 4.43 2.56
N GLN A 27 -18.89 4.18 1.93
CA GLN A 27 -17.59 4.59 2.43
C GLN A 27 -17.44 6.12 2.35
N LEU A 28 -17.82 6.71 1.21
CA LEU A 28 -17.80 8.16 1.06
C LEU A 28 -18.75 8.85 2.05
N LYS A 29 -19.93 8.29 2.26
CA LYS A 29 -20.86 8.78 3.30
C LYS A 29 -20.22 8.73 4.69
N ALA A 30 -19.58 7.63 5.05
CA ALA A 30 -18.88 7.51 6.34
C ALA A 30 -17.74 8.52 6.48
N PHE A 31 -16.98 8.78 5.41
CA PHE A 31 -15.90 9.75 5.40
C PHE A 31 -16.34 11.20 5.50
N THR A 32 -17.56 11.51 5.06
CA THR A 32 -18.12 12.87 5.02
C THR A 32 -19.17 13.10 6.10
N ALA A 33 -19.65 12.07 6.78
CA ALA A 33 -20.56 12.18 7.90
C ALA A 33 -19.78 12.58 9.16
N SER A 34 -20.14 13.69 9.78
CA SER A 34 -19.53 14.13 11.03
C SER A 34 -20.57 14.80 11.92
N ASP A 35 -20.64 14.33 13.16
CA ASP A 35 -21.40 15.02 14.23
C ASP A 35 -20.57 16.13 14.89
N VAL A 36 -19.27 16.21 14.56
CA VAL A 36 -18.30 17.11 15.20
C VAL A 36 -17.83 18.21 14.25
N ILE A 37 -17.80 17.96 12.93
CA ILE A 37 -17.25 18.88 11.95
C ILE A 37 -18.31 19.10 10.87
N ASP A 38 -18.94 20.25 10.90
CA ASP A 38 -19.90 20.70 9.88
C ASP A 38 -19.14 21.40 8.74
N GLU A 39 -18.18 20.67 8.14
CA GLU A 39 -17.35 21.19 7.06
C GLU A 39 -17.88 20.73 5.70
N SER A 40 -17.97 21.69 4.80
CA SER A 40 -18.16 21.44 3.37
C SER A 40 -16.88 21.79 2.61
N ALA A 41 -16.57 21.04 1.57
CA ALA A 41 -15.42 21.30 0.71
C ALA A 41 -15.79 21.16 -0.75
N THR A 42 -15.21 22.02 -1.59
CA THR A 42 -15.20 21.83 -3.04
C THR A 42 -13.78 21.66 -3.49
N PHE A 43 -13.49 20.57 -4.20
CA PHE A 43 -12.21 20.37 -4.82
C PHE A 43 -12.35 20.04 -6.31
N GLY A 44 -11.28 20.28 -7.06
CA GLY A 44 -11.25 20.14 -8.50
C GLY A 44 -10.39 18.98 -8.98
N ILE A 45 -10.72 18.46 -10.17
CA ILE A 45 -9.91 17.51 -10.92
C ILE A 45 -9.85 18.00 -12.36
N LYS A 46 -8.67 18.18 -12.93
CA LYS A 46 -8.51 18.74 -14.28
C LYS A 46 -7.33 18.19 -15.04
N SER A 47 -7.35 18.31 -16.37
CA SER A 47 -6.17 18.15 -17.18
C SER A 47 -5.32 19.41 -17.16
N SER A 48 -4.00 19.26 -17.10
CA SER A 48 -3.07 20.38 -17.18
C SER A 48 -3.28 21.14 -18.50
N GLY A 49 -3.30 22.46 -18.41
CA GLY A 49 -3.57 23.33 -19.57
C GLY A 49 -5.03 23.57 -19.88
N SER A 50 -6.00 22.86 -19.25
CA SER A 50 -7.43 23.11 -19.36
C SER A 50 -7.93 24.00 -18.23
N ASP A 51 -8.85 24.93 -18.52
CA ASP A 51 -9.61 25.66 -17.48
C ASP A 51 -10.86 24.91 -17.05
N SER A 52 -11.31 23.94 -17.84
CA SER A 52 -12.46 23.10 -17.49
C SER A 52 -12.08 22.14 -16.38
N THR A 53 -12.82 22.20 -15.28
CA THR A 53 -12.52 21.45 -14.04
C THR A 53 -13.76 20.66 -13.63
N LEU A 54 -13.56 19.37 -13.35
CA LEU A 54 -14.57 18.57 -12.66
C LEU A 54 -14.54 18.97 -11.18
N LEU A 55 -15.59 19.62 -10.72
CA LEU A 55 -15.77 20.03 -9.35
C LEU A 55 -16.53 18.97 -8.58
N ILE A 56 -16.02 18.65 -7.40
CA ILE A 56 -16.65 17.75 -6.44
C ILE A 56 -17.00 18.58 -5.21
N GLU A 57 -18.29 18.80 -5.02
CA GLU A 57 -18.82 19.45 -3.84
C GLU A 57 -19.17 18.37 -2.80
N VAL A 58 -18.55 18.48 -1.65
CA VAL A 58 -18.74 17.57 -0.52
C VAL A 58 -19.46 18.31 0.58
N THR A 59 -20.55 17.74 1.05
CA THR A 59 -21.30 18.20 2.22
C THR A 59 -21.50 17.02 3.16
N ASN A 60 -21.94 17.27 4.39
CA ASN A 60 -22.14 16.22 5.38
C ASN A 60 -22.96 15.03 4.81
N GLY A 61 -22.31 13.87 4.70
CA GLY A 61 -22.91 12.61 4.21
C GLY A 61 -23.25 12.56 2.72
N SER A 62 -22.83 13.55 1.90
CA SER A 62 -23.18 13.63 0.48
C SER A 62 -22.05 14.25 -0.34
N ALA A 63 -21.98 13.87 -1.62
CA ALA A 63 -21.12 14.53 -2.60
C ALA A 63 -21.81 14.59 -3.98
N LYS A 64 -21.49 15.61 -4.76
CA LYS A 64 -21.99 15.76 -6.13
C LYS A 64 -20.88 16.27 -7.06
N ALA A 65 -20.99 15.89 -8.33
CA ALA A 65 -20.08 16.33 -9.38
C ALA A 65 -20.72 17.43 -10.23
N SER A 66 -19.96 18.48 -10.51
CA SER A 66 -20.34 19.56 -11.42
C SER A 66 -19.15 19.93 -12.32
N THR A 67 -19.33 20.92 -13.20
CA THR A 67 -18.25 21.45 -14.03
C THR A 67 -18.09 22.93 -13.73
N GLY A 68 -16.87 23.37 -13.55
CA GLY A 68 -16.54 24.77 -13.28
C GLY A 68 -15.10 25.10 -13.62
N THR A 69 -14.50 25.98 -12.83
CA THR A 69 -13.10 26.40 -12.99
C THR A 69 -12.28 26.08 -11.72
N PRO A 70 -10.93 26.06 -11.81
CA PRO A 70 -10.09 25.82 -10.61
C PRO A 70 -10.31 26.86 -9.50
N LYS A 71 -10.82 28.05 -9.83
CA LYS A 71 -11.09 29.13 -8.85
C LYS A 71 -12.25 28.80 -7.93
N ASP A 72 -13.12 27.87 -8.33
CA ASP A 72 -14.29 27.44 -7.58
C ASP A 72 -13.95 26.35 -6.56
N ALA A 73 -12.68 25.93 -6.47
CA ALA A 73 -12.21 24.84 -5.63
C ALA A 73 -11.18 25.32 -4.59
N LEU A 74 -11.20 24.72 -3.40
CA LEU A 74 -10.16 24.90 -2.37
C LEU A 74 -8.81 24.42 -2.85
N PHE A 75 -8.78 23.25 -3.47
CA PHE A 75 -7.61 22.69 -4.14
C PHE A 75 -8.03 21.94 -5.42
N THR A 76 -7.10 21.75 -6.32
CA THR A 76 -7.36 21.04 -7.58
C THR A 76 -6.24 20.06 -7.87
N LEU A 77 -6.63 18.80 -8.15
CA LEU A 77 -5.74 17.76 -8.64
C LEU A 77 -5.53 17.95 -10.15
N SER A 78 -4.31 18.19 -10.56
CA SER A 78 -3.94 18.40 -11.97
C SER A 78 -2.96 17.35 -12.43
N ALA A 79 -3.17 16.82 -13.64
CA ALA A 79 -2.24 15.91 -14.31
C ALA A 79 -2.28 16.16 -15.82
N LEU A 80 -1.26 15.70 -16.54
CA LEU A 80 -1.23 15.77 -18.00
C LEU A 80 -2.35 14.91 -18.61
N PRO A 81 -2.87 15.26 -19.79
CA PRO A 81 -3.90 14.49 -20.49
C PRO A 81 -3.56 13.00 -20.61
N GLU A 82 -2.34 12.68 -21.01
CA GLU A 82 -1.85 11.31 -21.18
C GLU A 82 -1.74 10.54 -19.83
N GLN A 83 -1.55 11.24 -18.72
CA GLN A 83 -1.51 10.62 -17.39
C GLN A 83 -2.92 10.23 -16.92
N TRP A 84 -3.90 11.11 -17.18
CA TRP A 84 -5.30 10.77 -16.94
C TRP A 84 -5.77 9.63 -17.83
N GLU A 85 -5.37 9.61 -19.11
CA GLU A 85 -5.66 8.50 -20.03
C GLU A 85 -5.13 7.16 -19.47
N GLN A 86 -3.92 7.14 -18.91
CA GLN A 86 -3.37 5.94 -18.28
C GLN A 86 -4.12 5.57 -16.98
N HIS A 87 -4.50 6.56 -16.17
CA HIS A 87 -5.24 6.33 -14.93
C HIS A 87 -6.63 5.75 -15.18
N PHE A 88 -7.33 6.20 -16.22
CA PHE A 88 -8.67 5.75 -16.59
C PHE A 88 -8.70 4.57 -17.57
N LYS A 89 -7.64 3.78 -17.66
CA LYS A 89 -7.70 2.47 -18.33
C LYS A 89 -8.43 1.45 -17.45
N GLU A 90 -9.07 0.45 -18.04
CA GLU A 90 -9.73 -0.62 -17.30
C GLU A 90 -8.80 -1.27 -16.26
N THR A 91 -7.52 -1.44 -16.60
CA THR A 91 -6.46 -1.90 -15.68
C THR A 91 -5.26 -0.97 -15.80
N PRO A 92 -5.18 0.07 -14.94
CA PRO A 92 -4.06 1.00 -14.98
C PRO A 92 -2.75 0.31 -14.56
N ALA A 93 -1.70 0.51 -15.36
CA ALA A 93 -0.36 0.06 -14.98
C ALA A 93 0.26 1.01 -13.93
N MET A 94 1.24 0.52 -13.18
CA MET A 94 2.03 1.36 -12.26
C MET A 94 2.77 2.47 -13.04
N PRO A 95 2.76 3.73 -12.58
CA PRO A 95 2.25 4.25 -11.30
C PRO A 95 0.83 4.83 -11.36
N TYR A 96 0.08 4.56 -12.44
CA TYR A 96 -1.20 5.22 -12.74
C TYR A 96 -2.41 4.63 -12.00
N GLN A 97 -2.24 3.61 -11.15
CA GLN A 97 -3.34 3.00 -10.38
C GLN A 97 -3.96 3.96 -9.35
N SER A 98 -3.22 4.99 -8.96
CA SER A 98 -3.72 6.00 -8.03
C SER A 98 -3.05 7.35 -8.27
N TYR A 99 -3.72 8.45 -7.86
CA TYR A 99 -3.12 9.77 -7.90
C TYR A 99 -1.86 9.88 -7.04
N TRP A 100 -1.83 9.19 -5.90
CA TRP A 100 -0.62 9.08 -5.07
C TRP A 100 0.54 8.41 -5.81
N GLY A 101 0.27 7.36 -6.57
CA GLY A 101 1.28 6.72 -7.42
C GLY A 101 1.85 7.69 -8.45
N MET A 102 0.98 8.48 -9.11
CA MET A 102 1.38 9.49 -10.08
C MET A 102 2.08 10.69 -9.43
N PHE A 103 1.58 11.16 -8.28
CA PHE A 103 2.14 12.30 -7.54
C PHE A 103 3.55 12.04 -7.01
N GLY A 104 3.92 10.78 -6.90
CA GLY A 104 5.32 10.40 -6.78
C GLY A 104 5.89 10.36 -5.39
N MET A 105 5.44 9.44 -4.59
CA MET A 105 6.23 9.06 -3.41
C MET A 105 7.63 8.58 -3.81
N ASN A 106 7.79 7.95 -4.98
CA ASN A 106 9.06 7.38 -5.42
C ASN A 106 9.49 7.77 -6.86
N ILE A 107 8.59 8.31 -7.67
CA ILE A 107 8.87 8.65 -9.08
C ILE A 107 8.24 10.01 -9.38
N LYS A 108 9.06 11.05 -9.45
CA LYS A 108 8.57 12.38 -9.84
C LYS A 108 8.05 12.36 -11.27
N GLN A 109 6.75 12.32 -11.42
CA GLN A 109 6.06 12.50 -12.70
C GLN A 109 5.92 14.01 -12.96
N LYS A 110 6.45 14.49 -14.10
CA LYS A 110 6.23 15.88 -14.51
C LYS A 110 4.75 16.10 -14.82
N GLY A 111 4.22 17.26 -14.43
CA GLY A 111 2.86 17.69 -14.75
C GLY A 111 1.78 17.24 -13.76
N ILE A 112 2.12 16.45 -12.73
CA ILE A 112 1.23 16.17 -11.63
C ILE A 112 1.39 17.26 -10.57
N GLU A 113 0.33 18.01 -10.31
CA GLU A 113 0.35 19.15 -9.40
C GLU A 113 -0.92 19.20 -8.56
N VAL A 114 -0.79 19.67 -7.33
CA VAL A 114 -1.90 20.09 -6.50
C VAL A 114 -1.92 21.62 -6.48
N LEU A 115 -2.96 22.20 -7.02
CA LEU A 115 -3.16 23.66 -7.06
C LEU A 115 -4.05 24.08 -5.89
N GLY A 116 -3.78 25.23 -5.27
CA GLY A 116 -4.57 25.78 -4.18
C GLY A 116 -4.09 25.34 -2.80
N ASP A 117 -5.03 25.12 -1.87
CA ASP A 117 -4.74 24.88 -0.46
C ASP A 117 -4.19 23.48 -0.20
N GLN A 118 -2.90 23.42 0.16
CA GLN A 118 -2.20 22.14 0.45
C GLN A 118 -2.68 21.53 1.78
N SER A 119 -3.14 22.32 2.73
CA SER A 119 -3.67 21.81 3.99
C SER A 119 -5.02 21.15 3.77
N ALA A 120 -5.89 21.78 2.98
CA ALA A 120 -7.15 21.17 2.57
C ALA A 120 -6.93 19.89 1.75
N PHE A 121 -5.97 19.86 0.82
CA PHE A 121 -5.62 18.65 0.10
C PHE A 121 -5.23 17.51 1.04
N ALA A 122 -4.40 17.77 2.04
CA ALA A 122 -3.98 16.77 3.03
C ALA A 122 -5.16 16.32 3.91
N HIS A 123 -5.97 17.27 4.40
CA HIS A 123 -7.12 17.01 5.25
C HIS A 123 -8.17 16.10 4.58
N TRP A 124 -8.49 16.39 3.33
CA TRP A 124 -9.50 15.66 2.55
C TRP A 124 -8.97 14.45 1.79
N THR A 125 -7.77 13.94 2.13
CA THR A 125 -7.09 12.84 1.40
C THR A 125 -7.97 11.61 1.22
N HIS A 126 -8.65 11.15 2.26
CA HIS A 126 -9.51 9.96 2.22
C HIS A 126 -10.72 10.17 1.30
N VAL A 127 -11.25 11.38 1.23
CA VAL A 127 -12.39 11.72 0.38
C VAL A 127 -12.02 11.81 -1.09
N TRP A 128 -11.01 12.62 -1.45
CA TRP A 128 -10.66 12.76 -2.87
C TRP A 128 -10.10 11.47 -3.47
N ARG A 129 -9.44 10.62 -2.67
CA ARG A 129 -9.01 9.29 -3.14
C ARG A 129 -10.22 8.44 -3.49
N ARG A 130 -11.21 8.36 -2.61
CA ARG A 130 -12.44 7.59 -2.88
C ARG A 130 -13.19 8.14 -4.08
N VAL A 131 -13.26 9.45 -4.24
CA VAL A 131 -13.86 10.08 -5.42
C VAL A 131 -13.18 9.67 -6.72
N LEU A 132 -11.86 9.60 -6.77
CA LEU A 132 -11.13 9.14 -7.96
C LEU A 132 -11.41 7.65 -8.26
N GLU A 133 -11.51 6.80 -7.25
CA GLU A 133 -11.92 5.41 -7.42
C GLU A 133 -13.34 5.31 -8.02
N LEU A 134 -14.28 6.08 -7.50
CA LEU A 134 -15.65 6.14 -8.02
C LEU A 134 -15.71 6.75 -9.43
N ALA A 135 -14.86 7.72 -9.74
CA ALA A 135 -14.75 8.27 -11.10
C ALA A 135 -14.22 7.21 -12.09
N HIS A 136 -13.22 6.44 -11.67
CA HIS A 136 -12.71 5.31 -12.45
C HIS A 136 -13.82 4.27 -12.67
N GLU A 137 -14.55 3.88 -11.62
CA GLU A 137 -15.68 2.95 -11.72
C GLU A 137 -16.82 3.49 -12.62
N ALA A 138 -17.11 4.78 -12.55
CA ALA A 138 -18.09 5.41 -13.43
C ALA A 138 -17.69 5.31 -14.91
N HIS A 139 -16.41 5.44 -15.20
CA HIS A 139 -15.86 5.45 -16.57
C HIS A 139 -15.63 4.04 -17.11
N CYS A 140 -14.95 3.19 -16.36
CA CYS A 140 -14.51 1.84 -16.78
C CYS A 140 -15.49 0.73 -16.39
N GLY A 141 -16.44 1.02 -15.51
CA GLY A 141 -17.26 -0.02 -14.85
C GLY A 141 -16.69 -0.46 -13.51
N PRO A 142 -17.46 -1.25 -12.73
CA PRO A 142 -16.98 -1.77 -11.46
C PRO A 142 -15.71 -2.60 -11.66
N LEU A 143 -14.79 -2.49 -10.71
CA LEU A 143 -13.64 -3.38 -10.66
C LEU A 143 -14.16 -4.82 -10.67
N LYS A 144 -13.60 -5.63 -11.55
CA LYS A 144 -13.86 -7.08 -11.49
C LYS A 144 -13.31 -7.55 -10.15
N GLU A 145 -14.18 -8.07 -9.30
CA GLU A 145 -13.74 -8.78 -8.12
C GLU A 145 -12.84 -9.93 -8.62
N GLU A 146 -11.59 -9.96 -8.17
CA GLU A 146 -10.80 -11.16 -8.29
C GLU A 146 -11.59 -12.26 -7.58
N GLU A 147 -11.84 -13.40 -8.27
CA GLU A 147 -12.36 -14.58 -7.61
C GLU A 147 -11.47 -14.83 -6.40
N GLN A 148 -11.98 -14.51 -5.20
CA GLN A 148 -11.35 -14.95 -3.99
C GLN A 148 -11.47 -16.48 -4.04
N LEU A 149 -10.36 -17.14 -4.40
CA LEU A 149 -10.25 -18.57 -4.25
C LEU A 149 -10.57 -18.88 -2.80
N GLU A 150 -11.75 -19.47 -2.54
CA GLU A 150 -12.08 -19.92 -1.20
C GLU A 150 -10.97 -20.83 -0.74
N GLN A 151 -10.27 -20.41 0.28
CA GLN A 151 -9.16 -21.16 0.82
C GLN A 151 -9.74 -22.28 1.68
N GLU A 152 -9.88 -23.45 1.12
CA GLU A 152 -10.45 -24.61 1.82
C GLU A 152 -9.62 -25.03 3.04
N ARG A 153 -8.34 -24.64 3.12
CA ARG A 153 -7.43 -25.06 4.18
C ARG A 153 -6.30 -24.05 4.38
N ASP A 154 -6.01 -23.76 5.64
CA ASP A 154 -4.79 -23.06 6.03
C ASP A 154 -3.62 -24.06 6.12
N TYR A 155 -2.57 -23.79 5.39
CA TYR A 155 -1.38 -24.65 5.29
C TYR A 155 -0.20 -24.17 6.13
N LEU A 156 -0.38 -23.12 6.91
CA LEU A 156 0.66 -22.56 7.76
C LEU A 156 0.86 -23.44 9.01
N THR A 157 2.12 -23.62 9.37
CA THR A 157 2.50 -24.29 10.62
C THR A 157 3.29 -23.32 11.46
N GLY A 158 2.73 -22.95 12.62
CA GLY A 158 3.37 -22.06 13.60
C GLY A 158 4.30 -22.83 14.55
N ARG A 159 5.45 -22.23 14.86
CA ARG A 159 6.45 -22.76 15.79
C ARG A 159 7.15 -21.65 16.54
N TYR A 160 7.87 -22.01 17.59
CA TYR A 160 8.78 -21.11 18.31
C TYR A 160 10.21 -21.58 18.17
N VAL A 161 11.11 -20.60 18.10
CA VAL A 161 12.55 -20.80 18.16
C VAL A 161 13.17 -19.83 19.16
N PHE A 162 14.22 -20.24 19.88
CA PHE A 162 14.97 -19.35 20.75
C PHE A 162 16.17 -18.81 20.00
N LEU A 163 16.22 -17.47 19.85
CA LEU A 163 17.28 -16.77 19.15
C LEU A 163 18.08 -15.89 20.11
N ASP A 164 19.39 -15.94 20.00
CA ASP A 164 20.31 -15.06 20.71
C ASP A 164 20.85 -14.01 19.73
N ALA A 165 20.08 -12.92 19.52
CA ALA A 165 20.44 -11.85 18.62
C ALA A 165 21.51 -10.93 19.23
N PRO A 166 22.53 -10.48 18.48
CA PRO A 166 23.67 -9.74 19.02
C PRO A 166 23.31 -8.48 19.80
N VAL A 167 22.36 -7.70 19.31
CA VAL A 167 21.93 -6.42 19.94
C VAL A 167 20.76 -6.65 20.90
N TRP A 168 19.74 -7.38 20.45
CA TRP A 168 18.51 -7.56 21.21
C TRP A 168 18.61 -8.64 22.30
N GLY A 169 19.59 -9.54 22.21
CA GLY A 169 19.75 -10.64 23.14
C GLY A 169 18.77 -11.78 22.88
N ARG A 170 18.59 -12.62 23.91
CA ARG A 170 17.76 -13.82 23.79
C ARG A 170 16.29 -13.49 23.74
N SER A 171 15.57 -14.09 22.77
CA SER A 171 14.13 -14.01 22.61
C SER A 171 13.53 -15.34 22.19
N LYS A 172 12.28 -15.61 22.60
CA LYS A 172 11.45 -16.69 22.09
C LYS A 172 10.66 -16.13 20.90
N VAL A 173 11.09 -16.45 19.70
CA VAL A 173 10.57 -15.91 18.45
C VAL A 173 9.56 -16.89 17.85
N PHE A 174 8.38 -16.38 17.51
CA PHE A 174 7.38 -17.14 16.77
C PHE A 174 7.65 -17.01 15.27
N TYR A 175 7.46 -18.11 14.54
CA TYR A 175 7.50 -18.13 13.10
C TYR A 175 6.49 -19.11 12.51
N GLU A 176 6.08 -18.86 11.31
CA GLU A 176 5.24 -19.73 10.50
C GLU A 176 6.00 -20.22 9.29
N THR A 177 5.69 -21.44 8.86
CA THR A 177 6.26 -22.02 7.64
C THR A 177 5.19 -22.65 6.79
N SER A 178 5.38 -22.61 5.47
CA SER A 178 4.51 -23.23 4.47
C SER A 178 5.29 -23.57 3.21
N GLY A 179 4.78 -24.55 2.48
CA GLY A 179 5.38 -25.02 1.22
C GLY A 179 6.55 -25.99 1.40
N ASP A 180 6.90 -26.66 0.31
CA ASP A 180 7.95 -27.70 0.23
C ASP A 180 8.86 -27.54 -0.99
N GLY A 181 8.76 -26.39 -1.68
CA GLY A 181 9.56 -26.06 -2.84
C GLY A 181 11.04 -25.81 -2.51
N LYS A 182 11.88 -25.87 -3.54
CA LYS A 182 13.34 -25.77 -3.38
C LYS A 182 13.85 -24.41 -2.96
N GLN A 183 13.15 -23.32 -3.36
CA GLN A 183 13.56 -21.97 -3.03
C GLN A 183 13.09 -21.60 -1.63
N GLN A 184 14.02 -21.23 -0.76
CA GLN A 184 13.69 -20.74 0.58
C GLN A 184 13.47 -19.24 0.56
N ILE A 185 12.38 -18.77 1.19
CA ILE A 185 12.05 -17.35 1.34
C ILE A 185 11.77 -17.07 2.81
N VAL A 186 12.35 -15.98 3.32
CA VAL A 186 12.06 -15.45 4.66
C VAL A 186 11.37 -14.11 4.49
N PHE A 187 10.18 -13.98 5.02
CA PHE A 187 9.39 -12.75 5.02
C PHE A 187 9.59 -11.98 6.32
N LEU A 188 9.76 -10.67 6.18
CA LEU A 188 9.90 -9.71 7.25
C LEU A 188 8.71 -8.77 7.24
N HIS A 189 7.96 -8.71 8.34
CA HIS A 189 6.81 -7.83 8.44
C HIS A 189 7.20 -6.35 8.59
N THR A 190 6.29 -5.45 8.21
CA THR A 190 6.46 -4.00 8.39
C THR A 190 6.28 -3.58 9.85
N ALA A 191 6.59 -2.31 10.16
CA ALA A 191 6.39 -1.74 11.49
C ALA A 191 4.93 -1.92 11.96
N GLY A 192 4.74 -2.34 13.22
CA GLY A 192 3.42 -2.52 13.81
C GLY A 192 2.61 -3.71 13.27
N SER A 193 3.22 -4.58 12.48
CA SER A 193 2.60 -5.79 11.93
C SER A 193 3.22 -7.06 12.53
N ASP A 194 2.93 -8.20 11.93
CA ASP A 194 3.48 -9.53 12.27
C ASP A 194 3.44 -10.46 11.06
N SER A 195 3.76 -11.76 11.25
CA SER A 195 3.82 -12.77 10.18
C SER A 195 2.52 -12.91 9.38
N ARG A 196 1.37 -12.57 9.96
CA ARG A 196 0.06 -12.64 9.30
C ARG A 196 -0.03 -11.78 8.04
N GLN A 197 0.83 -10.77 7.91
CA GLN A 197 0.96 -9.95 6.71
C GLN A 197 1.17 -10.79 5.44
N TYR A 198 1.77 -11.97 5.57
CA TYR A 198 2.16 -12.84 4.46
C TYR A 198 1.29 -14.10 4.30
N HIS A 199 0.22 -14.25 5.07
CA HIS A 199 -0.61 -15.46 5.02
C HIS A 199 -1.17 -15.74 3.63
N GLY A 200 -1.60 -14.70 2.89
CA GLY A 200 -2.10 -14.87 1.53
C GLY A 200 -1.06 -15.49 0.59
N VAL A 201 0.15 -14.94 0.53
CA VAL A 201 1.21 -15.46 -0.34
C VAL A 201 1.74 -16.81 0.14
N MET A 202 1.78 -17.05 1.46
CA MET A 202 2.25 -18.31 2.03
C MET A 202 1.25 -19.46 1.84
N ASN A 203 -0.02 -19.16 1.63
CA ASN A 203 -1.06 -20.12 1.29
C ASN A 203 -1.25 -20.33 -0.21
N ASP A 204 -0.67 -19.46 -1.05
CA ASP A 204 -0.79 -19.58 -2.51
C ASP A 204 -0.27 -20.94 -3.01
N PRO A 205 -1.06 -21.72 -3.76
CA PRO A 205 -0.67 -23.07 -4.19
C PRO A 205 0.58 -23.10 -5.09
N GLN A 206 0.79 -22.05 -5.90
CA GLN A 206 1.94 -21.99 -6.80
C GLN A 206 3.22 -21.64 -6.02
N MET A 207 3.10 -20.71 -5.07
CA MET A 207 4.22 -20.34 -4.19
C MET A 207 4.63 -21.54 -3.32
N ARG A 208 3.68 -22.23 -2.71
CA ARG A 208 3.95 -23.42 -1.89
C ARG A 208 4.64 -24.55 -2.66
N LYS A 209 4.29 -24.74 -3.92
CA LYS A 209 4.93 -25.75 -4.79
C LYS A 209 6.37 -25.38 -5.17
N LYS A 210 6.68 -24.09 -5.31
CA LYS A 210 7.99 -23.59 -5.75
C LYS A 210 8.92 -23.26 -4.59
N CYS A 211 8.36 -22.84 -3.47
CA CYS A 211 9.10 -22.26 -2.35
C CYS A 211 8.80 -22.99 -1.04
N THR A 212 9.77 -23.01 -0.15
CA THR A 212 9.59 -23.21 1.28
C THR A 212 9.68 -21.84 1.94
N MET A 213 8.60 -21.40 2.53
CA MET A 213 8.42 -20.04 3.02
C MET A 213 8.42 -19.97 4.54
N TYR A 214 9.01 -18.93 5.06
CA TYR A 214 9.09 -18.65 6.50
C TYR A 214 8.69 -17.21 6.73
N ALA A 215 7.84 -16.93 7.71
CA ALA A 215 7.55 -15.60 8.21
C ALA A 215 7.70 -15.61 9.71
N PHE A 216 8.48 -14.72 10.30
CA PHE A 216 8.65 -14.64 11.73
C PHE A 216 8.22 -13.29 12.29
N ASP A 217 7.70 -13.32 13.49
CA ASP A 217 7.38 -12.11 14.25
C ASP A 217 8.66 -11.59 14.89
N LEU A 218 9.01 -10.33 14.63
CA LEU A 218 10.12 -9.68 15.31
C LEU A 218 9.93 -9.71 16.83
N PRO A 219 11.00 -9.73 17.64
CA PRO A 219 10.88 -9.68 19.10
C PRO A 219 9.96 -8.57 19.58
N GLY A 220 8.99 -8.90 20.44
CA GLY A 220 8.00 -7.97 20.94
C GLY A 220 6.84 -7.65 19.99
N HIS A 221 6.76 -8.31 18.83
CA HIS A 221 5.65 -8.21 17.88
C HIS A 221 4.86 -9.52 17.84
N GLY A 222 3.58 -9.42 17.44
CA GLY A 222 2.71 -10.56 17.21
C GLY A 222 2.73 -11.57 18.37
N ARG A 223 3.21 -12.76 18.08
CA ARG A 223 3.33 -13.89 19.03
C ARG A 223 4.75 -14.08 19.60
N SER A 224 5.71 -13.25 19.17
CA SER A 224 7.08 -13.28 19.71
C SER A 224 7.20 -12.57 21.04
N PHE A 225 7.98 -13.16 21.94
CA PHE A 225 8.27 -12.54 23.23
C PHE A 225 9.29 -11.39 23.06
N PRO A 226 9.25 -10.38 23.94
CA PRO A 226 10.28 -9.36 23.98
C PRO A 226 11.67 -9.98 24.17
N SER A 227 12.67 -9.37 23.57
CA SER A 227 14.06 -9.77 23.76
C SER A 227 14.57 -9.33 25.13
N LYS A 228 15.55 -10.06 25.66
CA LYS A 228 16.15 -9.80 26.96
C LYS A 228 16.64 -8.36 27.13
N ASN A 229 17.21 -7.78 26.06
CA ASN A 229 17.78 -6.43 26.08
C ASN A 229 16.80 -5.36 25.56
N LEU A 230 15.57 -5.72 25.24
CA LEU A 230 14.50 -4.83 24.82
C LEU A 230 13.35 -4.93 25.80
N PRO A 231 13.37 -4.18 26.92
CA PRO A 231 12.22 -4.12 27.81
C PRO A 231 11.01 -3.51 27.09
N PRO A 232 9.78 -3.81 27.53
CA PRO A 232 8.57 -3.25 26.92
C PRO A 232 8.65 -1.72 26.80
N GLY A 233 8.35 -1.20 25.60
CA GLY A 233 8.42 0.23 25.30
C GLY A 233 9.81 0.76 24.91
N ALA A 234 10.86 -0.02 25.00
CA ALA A 234 12.18 0.34 24.48
C ALA A 234 12.40 -0.30 23.09
N HIS A 235 12.73 0.50 22.11
CA HIS A 235 13.06 0.04 20.77
C HIS A 235 14.43 0.57 20.35
N THR A 236 15.33 -0.35 20.00
CA THR A 236 16.61 0.00 19.37
C THR A 236 16.58 -0.54 17.94
N ASN A 237 16.18 0.31 17.02
CA ASN A 237 16.00 -0.03 15.62
C ASN A 237 17.25 0.41 14.83
N THR A 238 18.27 -0.42 14.85
CA THR A 238 19.51 -0.21 14.09
C THR A 238 19.63 -1.29 13.00
N GLU A 239 20.43 -1.00 11.98
CA GLU A 239 20.75 -1.98 10.94
C GLU A 239 21.33 -3.26 11.57
N ASP A 240 22.24 -3.15 12.53
CA ASP A 240 22.87 -4.29 13.23
C ASP A 240 21.85 -5.14 13.98
N SER A 241 20.81 -4.53 14.55
CA SER A 241 19.75 -5.28 15.25
C SER A 241 18.96 -6.16 14.28
N TYR A 242 18.53 -5.58 13.15
CA TYR A 242 17.75 -6.33 12.16
C TYR A 242 18.59 -7.38 11.43
N VAL A 243 19.76 -7.01 10.94
CA VAL A 243 20.68 -7.96 10.29
C VAL A 243 21.08 -9.07 11.26
N GLY A 244 21.32 -8.72 12.52
CA GLY A 244 21.67 -9.66 13.59
C GLY A 244 20.59 -10.72 13.82
N ILE A 245 19.34 -10.33 13.98
CA ILE A 245 18.24 -11.29 14.20
C ILE A 245 17.97 -12.16 12.97
N ILE A 246 18.02 -11.59 11.76
CA ILE A 246 17.86 -12.33 10.51
C ILE A 246 18.95 -13.38 10.36
N ARG A 247 20.21 -13.00 10.60
CA ARG A 247 21.35 -13.92 10.54
C ARG A 247 21.18 -15.10 11.50
N VAL A 248 20.79 -14.82 12.74
CA VAL A 248 20.61 -15.88 13.74
C VAL A 248 19.42 -16.76 13.37
N PHE A 249 18.32 -16.20 12.86
CA PHE A 249 17.16 -16.97 12.38
C PHE A 249 17.56 -17.90 11.21
N VAL A 250 18.24 -17.38 10.20
CA VAL A 250 18.71 -18.16 9.04
C VAL A 250 19.62 -19.31 9.49
N LYS A 251 20.55 -19.03 10.43
CA LYS A 251 21.49 -20.03 10.97
C LYS A 251 20.76 -21.10 11.78
N GLU A 252 19.89 -20.71 12.70
CA GLU A 252 19.21 -21.63 13.61
C GLU A 252 18.28 -22.61 12.88
N LEU A 253 17.61 -22.14 11.83
CA LEU A 253 16.77 -23.00 10.98
C LEU A 253 17.56 -23.72 9.88
N GLY A 254 18.87 -23.56 9.79
CA GLY A 254 19.71 -24.20 8.79
C GLY A 254 19.37 -23.82 7.35
N LEU A 255 18.86 -22.59 7.12
CA LEU A 255 18.45 -22.14 5.80
C LEU A 255 19.67 -21.93 4.89
N ARG A 256 19.52 -22.32 3.63
CA ARG A 256 20.61 -22.25 2.65
C ARG A 256 20.28 -21.22 1.58
N ARG A 257 21.00 -20.10 1.59
CA ARG A 257 20.83 -19.00 0.64
C ARG A 257 19.36 -18.56 0.48
N PRO A 258 18.62 -18.30 1.58
CA PRO A 258 17.24 -17.85 1.47
C PRO A 258 17.17 -16.48 0.77
N ILE A 259 16.05 -16.23 0.09
CA ILE A 259 15.68 -14.89 -0.33
C ILE A 259 15.01 -14.21 0.87
N ILE A 260 15.43 -13.00 1.20
CA ILE A 260 14.82 -12.19 2.25
C ILE A 260 13.88 -11.18 1.60
N CYS A 261 12.60 -11.22 1.96
CA CYS A 261 11.55 -10.37 1.40
C CYS A 261 10.91 -9.54 2.51
N GLY A 262 10.68 -8.26 2.29
CA GLY A 262 10.06 -7.38 3.28
C GLY A 262 9.40 -6.16 2.67
N ALA A 263 8.34 -5.67 3.31
CA ALA A 263 7.56 -4.53 2.87
C ALA A 263 7.70 -3.34 3.84
N GLY A 264 7.63 -2.12 3.33
CA GLY A 264 7.74 -0.89 4.12
C GLY A 264 9.08 -0.81 4.87
N MET A 265 9.06 -0.67 6.19
CA MET A 265 10.26 -0.69 7.03
C MET A 265 11.14 -1.93 6.74
N ALA A 266 10.53 -3.09 6.58
CA ALA A 266 11.26 -4.32 6.25
C ALA A 266 11.83 -4.30 4.83
N GLY A 267 11.27 -3.52 3.91
CA GLY A 267 11.86 -3.25 2.60
C GLY A 267 13.21 -2.54 2.71
N GLN A 268 13.33 -1.55 3.60
CA GLN A 268 14.62 -0.89 3.91
C GLN A 268 15.61 -1.87 4.55
N VAL A 269 15.13 -2.73 5.47
CA VAL A 269 15.97 -3.80 6.04
C VAL A 269 16.50 -4.73 4.95
N CYS A 270 15.70 -5.03 3.91
CA CYS A 270 16.16 -5.84 2.77
C CYS A 270 17.34 -5.19 2.03
N LEU A 271 17.45 -3.85 1.97
CA LEU A 271 18.60 -3.17 1.38
C LEU A 271 19.86 -3.39 2.22
N ALA A 272 19.75 -3.28 3.55
CA ALA A 272 20.86 -3.60 4.46
C ALA A 272 21.28 -5.08 4.32
N VAL A 273 20.33 -5.99 4.22
CA VAL A 273 20.60 -7.42 3.96
C VAL A 273 21.32 -7.63 2.62
N ALA A 274 20.94 -6.89 1.57
CA ALA A 274 21.60 -6.98 0.26
C ALA A 274 23.09 -6.59 0.35
N ILE A 275 23.41 -5.52 1.09
CA ILE A 275 24.79 -5.08 1.31
C ILE A 275 25.55 -6.12 2.15
N ARG A 276 24.92 -6.68 3.16
CA ARG A 276 25.52 -7.62 4.14
C ARG A 276 25.18 -9.09 3.86
N HIS A 277 24.81 -9.44 2.62
CA HIS A 277 24.31 -10.78 2.26
C HIS A 277 25.26 -11.93 2.64
N LYS A 278 26.58 -11.72 2.56
CA LYS A 278 27.58 -12.74 2.93
C LYS A 278 27.54 -13.07 4.41
N GLU A 279 27.32 -12.08 5.26
CA GLU A 279 27.24 -12.25 6.72
C GLU A 279 26.02 -13.08 7.12
N ILE A 280 24.90 -12.89 6.42
CA ILE A 280 23.62 -13.56 6.68
C ILE A 280 23.57 -14.93 6.00
N GLY A 281 24.26 -15.09 4.89
CA GLY A 281 24.13 -16.24 4.01
C GLY A 281 22.92 -16.13 3.08
N ALA A 282 22.41 -14.91 2.84
CA ALA A 282 21.27 -14.67 1.96
C ALA A 282 21.64 -14.89 0.48
N GLY A 283 20.70 -15.45 -0.29
CA GLY A 283 20.83 -15.66 -1.73
C GLY A 283 20.35 -14.47 -2.57
N GLY A 284 19.54 -13.62 -2.00
CA GLY A 284 18.97 -12.42 -2.63
C GLY A 284 17.99 -11.71 -1.72
N THR A 285 17.47 -10.57 -2.18
CA THR A 285 16.47 -9.79 -1.44
C THR A 285 15.36 -9.30 -2.36
N ILE A 286 14.16 -9.14 -1.80
CA ILE A 286 12.99 -8.56 -2.48
C ILE A 286 12.46 -7.44 -1.59
N PRO A 287 12.93 -6.19 -1.77
CA PRO A 287 12.38 -5.04 -1.08
C PRO A 287 11.06 -4.64 -1.73
N LEU A 288 9.99 -4.54 -0.93
CA LEU A 288 8.67 -4.09 -1.35
C LEU A 288 8.39 -2.75 -0.66
N GLN A 289 8.22 -1.68 -1.43
CA GLN A 289 7.85 -0.34 -0.93
C GLN A 289 8.74 0.13 0.26
N GLY A 290 10.05 -0.04 0.11
CA GLY A 290 11.03 0.39 1.09
C GLY A 290 11.60 1.77 0.80
#